data_54b22bf95cadcd0b2f62dcde97880978
#
_entry.id   54b22bf95cadcd0b2f62dcde97880978
#
_cell.length_a   1.000
_cell.length_b   1.000
_cell.length_c   1.000
_cell.angle_alpha   90.00
_cell.angle_beta   90.00
_cell.angle_gamma   90.00
#
_symmetry.space_group_name_H-M   'P 1'
#
loop_
_entity.id
_entity.type
_entity.pdbx_description
1 polymer ?
#
loop_
_entity_poly.entity_id
_entity_poly.type
_entity_poly.pdbx_seq_one_letter_code
_entity_poly.pdbx_strand_id
1 'polypeptide(L)'
;PISSRDLIQVKKAELLPSIDLVADAGRGRDQGSDDRTIDDITLSAELTVPIYQQGSVSSEIREAKQLASRNLVRVDEARRKAAEAAASGWEKLLTARASIKSREAAERAAHIALEGVQQEAAVGSRTVLDVLDAEQELLDAQVSLVRDQRDATVASYDLLAATGRLTARD
;
A
#
# COMPACT_ATOMS: atom_id res chain seq x y z
N PRO A 1 -5.87 14.02 7.82
CA PRO A 1 -5.60 15.45 8.11
C PRO A 1 -6.59 16.07 9.11
N ILE A 2 -7.88 15.71 9.04
CA ILE A 2 -8.92 16.23 9.93
C ILE A 2 -8.61 15.86 11.37
N SER A 3 -8.37 14.58 11.66
CA SER A 3 -8.05 14.12 13.02
C SER A 3 -6.78 14.76 13.61
N SER A 4 -5.77 15.08 12.76
CA SER A 4 -4.56 15.75 13.26
C SER A 4 -4.80 17.21 13.63
N ARG A 5 -5.79 17.88 13.03
CA ARG A 5 -6.21 19.22 13.40
C ARG A 5 -7.05 19.19 14.67
N ASP A 6 -7.88 18.16 14.84
CA ASP A 6 -8.69 17.97 16.04
C ASP A 6 -7.81 17.74 17.27
N LEU A 7 -6.68 17.01 17.12
CA LEU A 7 -5.70 16.85 18.21
C LEU A 7 -5.13 18.18 18.70
N ILE A 8 -4.97 19.18 17.84
CA ILE A 8 -4.55 20.53 18.27
C ILE A 8 -5.60 21.16 19.17
N GLN A 9 -6.89 20.95 18.87
CA GLN A 9 -7.96 21.49 19.71
C GLN A 9 -8.06 20.74 21.04
N VAL A 10 -7.87 19.40 21.03
CA VAL A 10 -7.79 18.60 22.26
C VAL A 10 -6.67 19.13 23.16
N LYS A 11 -5.46 19.35 22.59
CA LYS A 11 -4.33 19.89 23.38
C LYS A 11 -4.56 21.32 23.88
N LYS A 12 -5.34 22.12 23.18
CA LYS A 12 -5.76 23.44 23.69
C LYS A 12 -6.79 23.34 24.79
N ALA A 13 -7.65 22.32 24.76
CA ALA A 13 -8.66 22.12 25.79
C ALA A 13 -8.05 21.79 27.17
N GLU A 14 -6.82 21.25 27.22
CA GLU A 14 -6.08 21.00 28.45
C GLU A 14 -5.71 22.29 29.21
N LEU A 15 -5.86 23.48 28.60
CA LEU A 15 -5.72 24.78 29.24
C LEU A 15 -7.04 25.26 29.92
N LEU A 16 -8.14 24.56 29.68
CA LEU A 16 -9.44 24.92 30.25
C LEU A 16 -9.67 24.20 31.60
N PRO A 17 -10.48 24.77 32.48
CA PRO A 17 -10.91 24.09 33.69
C PRO A 17 -11.66 22.78 33.35
N SER A 18 -11.39 21.70 34.11
CA SER A 18 -12.19 20.47 34.09
C SER A 18 -13.01 20.31 35.36
N ILE A 19 -14.20 19.73 35.23
CA ILE A 19 -15.05 19.36 36.34
C ILE A 19 -15.31 17.86 36.23
N ASP A 20 -14.91 17.14 37.24
CA ASP A 20 -15.12 15.70 37.36
C ASP A 20 -16.12 15.43 38.47
N LEU A 21 -17.16 14.64 38.17
CA LEU A 21 -18.13 14.14 39.13
C LEU A 21 -17.81 12.68 39.43
N VAL A 22 -17.51 12.39 40.68
CA VAL A 22 -17.19 11.05 41.16
C VAL A 22 -18.24 10.58 42.13
N ALA A 23 -18.82 9.42 41.90
CA ALA A 23 -19.76 8.76 42.78
C ALA A 23 -19.18 7.40 43.16
N ASP A 24 -18.90 7.21 44.43
CA ASP A 24 -18.39 5.96 45.00
C ASP A 24 -19.46 5.35 45.91
N ALA A 25 -19.69 4.04 45.77
CA ALA A 25 -20.54 3.29 46.68
C ALA A 25 -19.72 2.11 47.25
N GLY A 26 -19.56 2.10 48.55
CA GLY A 26 -18.81 1.10 49.27
C GLY A 26 -19.71 0.30 50.22
N ARG A 27 -19.43 -1.00 50.38
CA ARG A 27 -19.97 -1.81 51.46
C ARG A 27 -18.80 -2.52 52.16
N GLY A 28 -18.53 -2.08 53.38
CA GLY A 28 -17.54 -2.67 54.27
C GLY A 28 -18.19 -3.56 55.32
N ARG A 29 -17.60 -4.77 55.54
CA ARG A 29 -17.94 -5.58 56.71
C ARG A 29 -16.73 -5.59 57.63
N ASP A 30 -16.89 -5.06 58.83
CA ASP A 30 -15.86 -5.09 59.85
C ASP A 30 -15.91 -6.47 60.53
N GLN A 31 -14.80 -7.23 60.54
CA GLN A 31 -14.68 -8.56 61.14
C GLN A 31 -14.15 -8.47 62.60
N GLY A 32 -14.38 -7.35 63.27
CA GLY A 32 -14.11 -7.19 64.70
C GLY A 32 -15.15 -7.87 65.55
N SER A 33 -15.13 -7.68 66.88
CA SER A 33 -16.00 -8.30 67.86
C SER A 33 -17.49 -7.91 67.72
N ASP A 34 -17.85 -6.93 66.89
CA ASP A 34 -19.19 -6.59 66.46
C ASP A 34 -19.30 -6.69 64.94
N ASP A 35 -20.01 -7.70 64.42
CA ASP A 35 -20.27 -7.89 62.98
C ASP A 35 -21.10 -6.70 62.43
N ARG A 36 -20.41 -5.60 62.13
CA ARG A 36 -21.02 -4.35 61.66
C ARG A 36 -20.82 -4.21 60.16
N THR A 37 -21.91 -4.09 59.42
CA THR A 37 -21.89 -3.74 58.02
C THR A 37 -22.01 -2.20 57.88
N ILE A 38 -21.11 -1.59 57.15
CA ILE A 38 -21.12 -0.15 56.86
C ILE A 38 -21.36 -0.02 55.36
N ASP A 39 -22.47 0.63 55.01
CA ASP A 39 -22.75 1.05 53.63
C ASP A 39 -22.42 2.55 53.54
N ASP A 40 -21.54 2.92 52.59
CA ASP A 40 -21.17 4.29 52.33
C ASP A 40 -21.46 4.66 50.88
N ILE A 41 -21.98 5.87 50.67
CA ILE A 41 -22.13 6.46 49.34
C ILE A 41 -21.50 7.85 49.41
N THR A 42 -20.51 8.08 48.59
CA THR A 42 -19.81 9.35 48.48
C THR A 42 -20.04 9.95 47.10
N LEU A 43 -20.55 11.16 47.06
CA LEU A 43 -20.69 11.95 45.83
C LEU A 43 -19.79 13.19 45.97
N SER A 44 -18.81 13.30 45.08
CA SER A 44 -17.90 14.42 45.05
C SER A 44 -17.84 15.09 43.67
N ALA A 45 -17.59 16.39 43.67
CA ALA A 45 -17.32 17.16 42.47
C ALA A 45 -15.94 17.82 42.63
N GLU A 46 -15.05 17.54 41.68
CA GLU A 46 -13.70 18.10 41.67
C GLU A 46 -13.57 19.08 40.51
N LEU A 47 -13.17 20.32 40.80
CA LEU A 47 -12.86 21.35 39.82
C LEU A 47 -11.34 21.52 39.75
N THR A 48 -10.76 21.18 38.61
CA THR A 48 -9.31 21.37 38.34
C THR A 48 -9.10 22.55 37.42
N VAL A 49 -8.40 23.59 37.90
CA VAL A 49 -8.06 24.78 37.12
C VAL A 49 -6.54 24.85 36.92
N PRO A 50 -6.02 24.61 35.69
CA PRO A 50 -4.58 24.68 35.42
C PRO A 50 -4.14 26.15 35.37
N ILE A 51 -3.43 26.64 36.41
CA ILE A 51 -2.94 28.01 36.46
C ILE A 51 -1.54 28.13 35.81
N TYR A 52 -0.64 27.20 36.09
CA TYR A 52 0.72 27.21 35.56
C TYR A 52 1.29 25.80 35.41
N GLN A 53 1.63 25.45 34.19
CA GLN A 53 2.11 24.09 33.80
C GLN A 53 3.54 24.11 33.24
N GLN A 54 4.37 25.06 33.61
CA GLN A 54 5.77 25.18 33.22
C GLN A 54 6.02 25.10 31.68
N GLY A 55 5.01 25.45 30.87
CA GLY A 55 5.09 25.44 29.42
C GLY A 55 4.87 24.07 28.75
N SER A 56 4.52 23.01 29.50
CA SER A 56 4.28 21.66 28.95
C SER A 56 3.20 21.67 27.89
N VAL A 57 2.00 22.21 28.20
CA VAL A 57 0.87 22.26 27.26
C VAL A 57 1.20 23.12 26.03
N SER A 58 1.95 24.21 26.20
CA SER A 58 2.40 25.01 25.05
C SER A 58 3.34 24.22 24.14
N SER A 59 4.21 23.36 24.72
CA SER A 59 5.08 22.46 23.97
C SER A 59 4.28 21.39 23.21
N GLU A 60 3.31 20.78 23.86
CA GLU A 60 2.42 19.78 23.24
C GLU A 60 1.56 20.35 22.10
N ILE A 61 1.09 21.60 22.27
CA ILE A 61 0.38 22.30 21.16
C ILE A 61 1.34 22.52 19.97
N ARG A 62 2.59 22.91 20.22
CA ARG A 62 3.57 23.05 19.12
C ARG A 62 3.85 21.71 18.47
N GLU A 63 4.05 20.64 19.24
CA GLU A 63 4.23 19.27 18.72
C GLU A 63 3.03 18.85 17.88
N ALA A 64 1.80 19.00 18.37
CA ALA A 64 0.59 18.66 17.63
C ALA A 64 0.48 19.43 16.30
N LYS A 65 0.87 20.70 16.27
CA LYS A 65 0.95 21.50 15.03
C LYS A 65 1.98 20.93 14.03
N GLN A 66 3.17 20.56 14.51
CA GLN A 66 4.21 19.96 13.65
C GLN A 66 3.79 18.58 13.12
N LEU A 67 3.12 17.77 13.97
CA LEU A 67 2.54 16.49 13.55
C LEU A 67 1.47 16.68 12.48
N ALA A 68 0.60 17.66 12.62
CA ALA A 68 -0.43 17.99 11.61
C ALA A 68 0.22 18.42 10.28
N SER A 69 1.23 19.27 10.32
CA SER A 69 2.00 19.68 9.14
C SER A 69 2.69 18.49 8.46
N ARG A 70 3.37 17.64 9.22
CA ARG A 70 3.99 16.40 8.72
C ARG A 70 2.97 15.49 8.02
N ASN A 71 1.78 15.33 8.61
CA ASN A 71 0.74 14.49 8.03
C ASN A 71 0.17 15.07 6.71
N LEU A 72 0.13 16.38 6.54
CA LEU A 72 -0.21 17.02 5.25
C LEU A 72 0.82 16.69 4.19
N VAL A 73 2.11 16.81 4.50
CA VAL A 73 3.21 16.45 3.57
C VAL A 73 3.14 14.97 3.18
N ARG A 74 2.81 14.08 4.14
CA ARG A 74 2.63 12.65 3.85
C ARG A 74 1.46 12.37 2.90
N VAL A 75 0.37 13.13 2.99
CA VAL A 75 -0.75 13.01 2.03
C VAL A 75 -0.30 13.39 0.63
N ASP A 76 0.46 14.48 0.49
CA ASP A 76 0.97 14.91 -0.81
C ASP A 76 2.03 13.94 -1.37
N GLU A 77 2.86 13.34 -0.51
CA GLU A 77 3.77 12.26 -0.88
C GLU A 77 3.01 11.05 -1.40
N ALA A 78 1.98 10.59 -0.67
CA ALA A 78 1.15 9.47 -1.09
C ALA A 78 0.45 9.71 -2.44
N ARG A 79 -0.04 10.94 -2.66
CA ARG A 79 -0.63 11.33 -3.96
C ARG A 79 0.38 11.27 -5.10
N ARG A 80 1.60 11.79 -4.89
CA ARG A 80 2.65 11.72 -5.91
C ARG A 80 3.06 10.29 -6.21
N LYS A 81 3.23 9.44 -5.18
CA LYS A 81 3.54 8.02 -5.36
C LYS A 81 2.44 7.28 -6.13
N ALA A 82 1.17 7.57 -5.85
CA ALA A 82 0.07 6.95 -6.58
C ALA A 82 0.06 7.38 -8.06
N ALA A 83 0.28 8.66 -8.34
CA ALA A 83 0.36 9.17 -9.71
C ALA A 83 1.57 8.57 -10.47
N GLU A 84 2.73 8.47 -9.83
CA GLU A 84 3.93 7.84 -10.38
C GLU A 84 3.70 6.36 -10.67
N ALA A 85 3.10 5.62 -9.73
CA ALA A 85 2.80 4.20 -9.91
C ALA A 85 1.84 3.97 -11.09
N ALA A 86 0.80 4.80 -11.24
CA ALA A 86 -0.13 4.72 -12.35
C ALA A 86 0.55 5.05 -13.70
N ALA A 87 1.36 6.10 -13.76
CA ALA A 87 2.10 6.47 -14.97
C ALA A 87 3.11 5.38 -15.36
N SER A 88 3.89 4.88 -14.41
CA SER A 88 4.85 3.79 -14.63
C SER A 88 4.15 2.51 -15.08
N GLY A 89 3.01 2.15 -14.47
CA GLY A 89 2.20 1.00 -14.88
C GLY A 89 1.68 1.12 -16.30
N TRP A 90 1.25 2.32 -16.70
CA TRP A 90 0.81 2.60 -18.07
C TRP A 90 1.94 2.42 -19.09
N GLU A 91 3.11 3.01 -18.83
CA GLU A 91 4.28 2.89 -19.70
C GLU A 91 4.77 1.45 -19.85
N LYS A 92 4.76 0.68 -18.75
CA LYS A 92 5.07 -0.76 -18.78
C LYS A 92 4.11 -1.54 -19.67
N LEU A 93 2.81 -1.26 -19.57
CA LEU A 93 1.80 -1.92 -20.41
C LEU A 93 1.98 -1.57 -21.90
N LEU A 94 2.25 -0.30 -22.21
CA LEU A 94 2.54 0.12 -23.60
C LEU A 94 3.78 -0.57 -24.15
N THR A 95 4.86 -0.62 -23.37
CA THR A 95 6.10 -1.29 -23.75
C THR A 95 5.89 -2.79 -23.96
N ALA A 96 5.19 -3.46 -23.05
CA ALA A 96 4.89 -4.89 -23.17
C ALA A 96 4.07 -5.19 -24.45
N ARG A 97 3.08 -4.38 -24.77
CA ARG A 97 2.29 -4.53 -26.01
C ARG A 97 3.12 -4.30 -27.28
N ALA A 98 4.03 -3.33 -27.26
CA ALA A 98 4.95 -3.10 -28.38
C ALA A 98 5.94 -4.27 -28.56
N SER A 99 6.42 -4.83 -27.44
CA SER A 99 7.30 -5.99 -27.40
C SER A 99 6.64 -7.23 -28.04
N ILE A 100 5.37 -7.51 -27.70
CA ILE A 100 4.60 -8.62 -28.31
C ILE A 100 4.60 -8.52 -29.82
N LYS A 101 4.29 -7.34 -30.38
CA LYS A 101 4.27 -7.14 -31.82
C LYS A 101 5.63 -7.43 -32.47
N SER A 102 6.72 -7.04 -31.81
CA SER A 102 8.10 -7.33 -32.26
C SER A 102 8.40 -8.83 -32.19
N ARG A 103 8.00 -9.50 -31.09
CA ARG A 103 8.19 -10.96 -30.93
C ARG A 103 7.40 -11.80 -31.91
N GLU A 104 6.16 -11.40 -32.22
CA GLU A 104 5.37 -12.04 -33.28
C GLU A 104 6.06 -11.95 -34.65
N ALA A 105 6.70 -10.83 -34.94
CA ALA A 105 7.46 -10.68 -36.19
C ALA A 105 8.73 -11.57 -36.19
N ALA A 106 9.43 -11.66 -35.04
CA ALA A 106 10.59 -12.50 -34.88
C ALA A 106 10.24 -14.00 -34.99
N GLU A 107 9.15 -14.43 -34.36
CA GLU A 107 8.66 -15.81 -34.46
C GLU A 107 8.30 -16.18 -35.89
N ARG A 108 7.58 -15.31 -36.63
CA ARG A 108 7.31 -15.57 -38.08
C ARG A 108 8.58 -15.62 -38.91
N ALA A 109 9.58 -14.79 -38.62
CA ALA A 109 10.85 -14.82 -39.34
C ALA A 109 11.62 -16.12 -39.08
N ALA A 110 11.66 -16.56 -37.80
CA ALA A 110 12.31 -17.84 -37.43
C ALA A 110 11.58 -19.03 -38.07
N HIS A 111 10.24 -19.01 -38.15
CA HIS A 111 9.46 -20.04 -38.82
C HIS A 111 9.82 -20.13 -40.34
N ILE A 112 9.88 -19.00 -41.04
CA ILE A 112 10.26 -18.93 -42.45
C ILE A 112 11.72 -19.40 -42.64
N ALA A 113 12.62 -19.02 -41.73
CA ALA A 113 13.99 -19.46 -41.76
C ALA A 113 14.14 -20.98 -41.60
N LEU A 114 13.40 -21.58 -40.67
CA LEU A 114 13.34 -23.03 -40.48
C LEU A 114 12.81 -23.74 -41.74
N GLU A 115 11.73 -23.27 -42.34
CA GLU A 115 11.21 -23.84 -43.60
C GLU A 115 12.27 -23.79 -44.73
N GLY A 116 13.00 -22.67 -44.83
CA GLY A 116 14.12 -22.54 -45.80
C GLY A 116 15.24 -23.54 -45.56
N VAL A 117 15.70 -23.66 -44.31
CA VAL A 117 16.76 -24.59 -43.92
C VAL A 117 16.33 -26.04 -44.14
N GLN A 118 15.08 -26.40 -43.84
CA GLN A 118 14.53 -27.73 -44.09
C GLN A 118 14.52 -28.08 -45.61
N GLN A 119 14.12 -27.14 -46.47
CA GLN A 119 14.16 -27.32 -47.93
C GLN A 119 15.59 -27.48 -48.44
N GLU A 120 16.54 -26.67 -47.97
CA GLU A 120 17.95 -26.77 -48.31
C GLU A 120 18.56 -28.11 -47.85
N ALA A 121 18.18 -28.59 -46.66
CA ALA A 121 18.61 -29.88 -46.14
C ALA A 121 18.06 -31.06 -46.98
N ALA A 122 16.80 -30.96 -47.44
CA ALA A 122 16.18 -31.98 -48.28
C ALA A 122 16.92 -32.19 -49.62
N VAL A 123 17.57 -31.15 -50.15
CA VAL A 123 18.40 -31.23 -51.35
C VAL A 123 19.90 -31.41 -51.04
N GLY A 124 20.28 -31.63 -49.77
CA GLY A 124 21.64 -31.92 -49.35
C GLY A 124 22.54 -30.69 -49.22
N SER A 125 21.98 -29.47 -49.28
CA SER A 125 22.75 -28.20 -49.16
C SER A 125 23.01 -27.77 -47.71
N ARG A 126 22.34 -28.38 -46.73
CA ARG A 126 22.45 -28.13 -45.30
C ARG A 126 22.56 -29.43 -44.51
N THR A 127 23.10 -29.32 -43.30
CA THR A 127 23.25 -30.46 -42.39
C THR A 127 22.01 -30.60 -41.50
N VAL A 128 21.83 -31.80 -40.91
CA VAL A 128 20.78 -32.00 -39.88
C VAL A 128 20.98 -31.08 -38.66
N LEU A 129 22.26 -30.75 -38.36
CA LEU A 129 22.58 -29.83 -37.27
C LEU A 129 22.01 -28.43 -37.56
N ASP A 130 22.14 -27.94 -38.81
CA ASP A 130 21.57 -26.64 -39.18
C ASP A 130 20.03 -26.59 -39.00
N VAL A 131 19.35 -27.73 -39.27
CA VAL A 131 17.91 -27.85 -39.05
C VAL A 131 17.57 -27.78 -37.55
N LEU A 132 18.32 -28.52 -36.70
CA LEU A 132 18.12 -28.51 -35.26
C LEU A 132 18.38 -27.13 -34.66
N ASP A 133 19.40 -26.40 -35.15
CA ASP A 133 19.71 -25.06 -34.73
C ASP A 133 18.54 -24.08 -35.06
N ALA A 134 17.99 -24.20 -36.29
CA ALA A 134 16.84 -23.40 -36.71
C ALA A 134 15.55 -23.74 -35.91
N GLU A 135 15.34 -25.02 -35.55
CA GLU A 135 14.24 -25.45 -34.67
C GLU A 135 14.40 -24.86 -33.28
N GLN A 136 15.64 -24.85 -32.74
CA GLN A 136 15.93 -24.24 -31.44
C GLN A 136 15.65 -22.72 -31.46
N GLU A 137 16.06 -22.03 -32.53
CA GLU A 137 15.81 -20.60 -32.70
C GLU A 137 14.31 -20.27 -32.75
N LEU A 138 13.53 -21.09 -33.47
CA LEU A 138 12.06 -20.94 -33.49
C LEU A 138 11.47 -21.18 -32.11
N LEU A 139 11.89 -22.21 -31.39
CA LEU A 139 11.43 -22.51 -30.03
C LEU A 139 11.73 -21.34 -29.07
N ASP A 140 12.93 -20.78 -29.14
CA ASP A 140 13.34 -19.63 -28.32
C ASP A 140 12.52 -18.38 -28.63
N ALA A 141 12.20 -18.14 -29.91
CA ALA A 141 11.32 -17.06 -30.32
C ALA A 141 9.89 -17.25 -29.79
N GLN A 142 9.33 -18.46 -29.85
CA GLN A 142 8.01 -18.79 -29.30
C GLN A 142 7.95 -18.63 -27.78
N VAL A 143 8.95 -19.15 -27.07
CA VAL A 143 9.05 -18.98 -25.60
C VAL A 143 9.12 -17.50 -25.21
N SER A 144 9.88 -16.72 -25.98
CA SER A 144 9.99 -15.27 -25.75
C SER A 144 8.66 -14.56 -25.97
N LEU A 145 7.90 -14.92 -26.99
CA LEU A 145 6.55 -14.39 -27.28
C LEU A 145 5.58 -14.69 -26.12
N VAL A 146 5.55 -15.92 -25.65
CA VAL A 146 4.67 -16.32 -24.52
C VAL A 146 5.02 -15.57 -23.23
N ARG A 147 6.32 -15.35 -22.99
CA ARG A 147 6.78 -14.53 -21.82
C ARG A 147 6.28 -13.09 -21.93
N ASP A 148 6.44 -12.46 -23.09
CA ASP A 148 6.00 -11.08 -23.30
C ASP A 148 4.46 -10.96 -23.20
N GLN A 149 3.69 -11.95 -23.67
CA GLN A 149 2.23 -12.02 -23.48
C GLN A 149 1.83 -12.12 -22.01
N ARG A 150 2.55 -12.96 -21.24
CA ARG A 150 2.36 -13.03 -19.79
C ARG A 150 2.66 -11.69 -19.13
N ASP A 151 3.77 -11.05 -19.51
CA ASP A 151 4.21 -9.79 -18.92
C ASP A 151 3.24 -8.65 -19.24
N ALA A 152 2.64 -8.63 -20.43
CA ALA A 152 1.57 -7.68 -20.75
C ALA A 152 0.30 -7.90 -19.90
N THR A 153 -0.03 -9.16 -19.63
CA THR A 153 -1.17 -9.50 -18.76
C THR A 153 -0.89 -9.03 -17.32
N VAL A 154 0.30 -9.34 -16.78
CA VAL A 154 0.70 -8.88 -15.44
C VAL A 154 0.71 -7.36 -15.38
N ALA A 155 1.29 -6.68 -16.37
CA ALA A 155 1.31 -5.21 -16.40
C ALA A 155 -0.10 -4.59 -16.43
N SER A 156 -1.09 -5.26 -17.03
CA SER A 156 -2.49 -4.79 -17.01
C SER A 156 -3.09 -4.85 -15.60
N TYR A 157 -2.85 -5.93 -14.86
CA TYR A 157 -3.29 -6.07 -13.47
C TYR A 157 -2.54 -5.13 -12.52
N ASP A 158 -1.24 -4.93 -12.74
CA ASP A 158 -0.46 -3.95 -11.98
C ASP A 158 -1.01 -2.53 -12.14
N LEU A 159 -1.42 -2.17 -13.36
CA LEU A 159 -2.06 -0.88 -13.61
C LEU A 159 -3.42 -0.77 -12.93
N LEU A 160 -4.24 -1.81 -12.95
CA LEU A 160 -5.52 -1.84 -12.22
C LEU A 160 -5.31 -1.70 -10.72
N ALA A 161 -4.30 -2.38 -10.16
CA ALA A 161 -3.92 -2.26 -8.76
C ALA A 161 -3.43 -0.83 -8.42
N ALA A 162 -2.56 -0.24 -9.24
CA ALA A 162 -2.04 1.12 -9.04
C ALA A 162 -3.14 2.19 -9.10
N THR A 163 -4.18 1.97 -9.90
CA THR A 163 -5.34 2.87 -10.01
C THR A 163 -6.46 2.57 -9.00
N GLY A 164 -6.30 1.53 -8.16
CA GLY A 164 -7.29 1.11 -7.17
C GLY A 164 -8.56 0.49 -7.80
N ARG A 165 -8.47 -0.01 -9.03
CA ARG A 165 -9.59 -0.62 -9.78
C ARG A 165 -9.56 -2.14 -9.77
N LEU A 166 -8.52 -2.75 -9.20
CA LEU A 166 -8.44 -4.20 -9.05
C LEU A 166 -9.49 -4.67 -8.03
N THR A 167 -10.37 -5.57 -8.43
CA THR A 167 -11.40 -6.16 -7.57
C THR A 167 -11.16 -7.66 -7.40
N ALA A 168 -11.74 -8.28 -6.37
CA ALA A 168 -11.61 -9.73 -6.13
C ALA A 168 -12.31 -10.60 -7.21
N ARG A 169 -12.91 -9.98 -8.22
CA ARG A 169 -13.58 -10.66 -9.34
C ARG A 169 -12.77 -10.60 -10.64
N ASP A 170 -11.71 -9.80 -10.68
CA ASP A 170 -10.78 -9.69 -11.81
C ASP A 170 -9.64 -10.71 -11.67
#